data_47612ad631c5410bd81c217d014a56c8
#
_entry.id   47612ad631c5410bd81c217d014a56c8
#
_cell.length_a   1.000
_cell.length_b   1.000
_cell.length_c   1.000
_cell.angle_alpha   90.00
_cell.angle_beta   90.00
_cell.angle_gamma   90.00
#
_symmetry.space_group_name_H-M   'P 1'
#
loop_
_entity.id
_entity.type
_entity.pdbx_description
1 polymer ?
#
loop_
_entity_poly.entity_id
_entity_poly.type
_entity_poly.pdbx_seq_one_letter_code
_entity_poly.pdbx_strand_id
1 'polypeptide(L)'
;MHSRFDRFRLTALGAQLEALIEQPGRYLEFAALSRVGVAAIGAIQDEIARKFPEVEADTTARQFCGAMVADVMRRRGHAVVQARGRLGGALFSYGAVFSAYPQRLPFADVVAELARLPARLAAYAAHVPAALATRRPAGTGFSLVEHACHLRDLDAVFAARIDAVRTAELPVIESVDGTALAAQRDYLAQPLDLAVAAFRTGRAALCATAAALEPAQLARCGLRDGIRRMSLDELVRELLDHDRTHLLELDELLAELELPPLPSAHAA
;
A
#
# COMPACT_ATOMS: atom_id res chain seq x y z
N MET A 1 -21.94 -1.52 -10.20
CA MET A 1 -21.73 -2.42 -9.04
C MET A 1 -21.22 -1.54 -7.90
N HIS A 2 -21.88 -1.46 -6.75
CA HIS A 2 -21.43 -0.62 -5.64
C HIS A 2 -20.24 -1.31 -4.95
N SER A 3 -19.17 -0.54 -4.68
CA SER A 3 -18.02 -1.04 -3.92
C SER A 3 -18.44 -1.43 -2.49
N ARG A 4 -17.61 -2.21 -1.78
CA ARG A 4 -17.86 -2.53 -0.37
C ARG A 4 -17.97 -1.27 0.49
N PHE A 5 -17.22 -0.22 0.14
CA PHE A 5 -17.22 1.05 0.85
C PHE A 5 -18.44 1.91 0.53
N ASP A 6 -19.00 1.84 -0.69
CA ASP A 6 -20.29 2.47 -0.98
C ASP A 6 -21.40 1.90 -0.10
N ARG A 7 -21.41 0.57 0.07
CA ARG A 7 -22.36 -0.08 0.97
C ARG A 7 -22.12 0.27 2.43
N PHE A 8 -20.85 0.31 2.86
CA PHE A 8 -20.50 0.69 4.24
C PHE A 8 -20.87 2.15 4.54
N ARG A 9 -20.63 3.07 3.61
CA ARG A 9 -20.99 4.49 3.72
C ARG A 9 -22.49 4.70 3.96
N LEU A 10 -23.34 3.80 3.47
CA LEU A 10 -24.80 3.85 3.68
C LEU A 10 -25.21 3.35 5.07
N THR A 11 -24.32 2.75 5.84
CA THR A 11 -24.60 2.40 7.24
C THR A 11 -24.53 3.63 8.13
N ALA A 12 -25.20 3.57 9.29
CA ALA A 12 -25.15 4.66 10.28
C ALA A 12 -23.69 4.95 10.73
N LEU A 13 -22.91 3.90 10.97
CA LEU A 13 -21.50 4.02 11.34
C LEU A 13 -20.68 4.64 10.21
N GLY A 14 -20.85 4.16 8.97
CA GLY A 14 -20.14 4.70 7.81
C GLY A 14 -20.40 6.19 7.59
N ALA A 15 -21.64 6.62 7.68
CA ALA A 15 -22.05 8.03 7.54
C ALA A 15 -21.46 8.92 8.67
N GLN A 16 -21.44 8.42 9.90
CA GLN A 16 -20.86 9.15 11.03
C GLN A 16 -19.34 9.28 10.92
N LEU A 17 -18.65 8.22 10.47
CA LEU A 17 -17.20 8.25 10.24
C LEU A 17 -16.83 9.18 9.08
N GLU A 18 -17.60 9.16 7.99
CA GLU A 18 -17.41 10.07 6.86
C GLU A 18 -17.57 11.53 7.32
N ALA A 19 -18.65 11.84 8.03
CA ALA A 19 -18.89 13.17 8.56
C ALA A 19 -17.78 13.65 9.52
N LEU A 20 -17.25 12.76 10.36
CA LEU A 20 -16.14 13.07 11.25
C LEU A 20 -14.85 13.37 10.48
N ILE A 21 -14.52 12.54 9.50
CA ILE A 21 -13.27 12.64 8.73
C ILE A 21 -13.31 13.84 7.77
N GLU A 22 -14.47 14.18 7.21
CA GLU A 22 -14.65 15.30 6.28
C GLU A 22 -14.74 16.68 6.98
N GLN A 23 -14.80 16.75 8.29
CA GLN A 23 -14.94 18.04 9.01
C GLN A 23 -13.85 19.05 8.63
N PRO A 24 -14.22 20.25 8.12
CA PRO A 24 -13.26 21.17 7.49
C PRO A 24 -12.22 21.74 8.44
N GLY A 25 -12.42 21.97 9.66
CA GLY A 25 -11.49 22.66 10.57
C GLY A 25 -10.40 21.76 11.15
N ARG A 26 -10.68 20.49 11.36
CA ARG A 26 -9.81 19.56 12.13
C ARG A 26 -8.50 19.22 11.46
N TYR A 27 -8.50 19.09 10.15
CA TYR A 27 -7.30 18.69 9.40
C TYR A 27 -6.33 19.84 9.13
N LEU A 28 -6.73 21.08 9.31
CA LEU A 28 -5.80 22.22 9.27
C LEU A 28 -4.84 22.18 10.46
N GLU A 29 -5.31 21.75 11.63
CA GLU A 29 -4.44 21.50 12.78
C GLU A 29 -3.51 20.32 12.52
N PHE A 30 -4.01 19.24 11.95
CA PHE A 30 -3.20 18.09 11.54
C PHE A 30 -2.22 18.41 10.42
N ALA A 31 -2.55 19.31 9.50
CA ALA A 31 -1.62 19.78 8.49
C ALA A 31 -0.46 20.58 9.11
N ALA A 32 -0.69 21.34 10.15
CA ALA A 32 0.36 22.01 10.93
C ALA A 32 1.21 20.98 11.72
N LEU A 33 0.62 19.89 12.18
CA LEU A 33 1.26 18.76 12.84
C LEU A 33 1.95 17.82 11.86
N SER A 34 1.70 17.92 10.56
CA SER A 34 2.29 17.02 9.53
C SER A 34 3.81 17.14 9.43
N ARG A 35 4.43 18.17 9.99
CA ARG A 35 5.87 18.22 10.25
C ARG A 35 6.34 17.16 11.24
N VAL A 36 5.43 16.56 11.99
CA VAL A 36 5.64 15.49 12.97
C VAL A 36 4.88 14.21 12.55
N GLY A 37 4.53 14.07 11.33
CA GLY A 37 3.80 13.05 10.54
C GLY A 37 3.04 11.94 11.28
N VAL A 38 3.73 11.31 12.17
CA VAL A 38 3.37 10.17 12.99
C VAL A 38 2.37 10.52 14.11
N ALA A 39 2.55 11.65 14.77
CA ALA A 39 1.71 12.04 15.90
C ALA A 39 0.29 12.45 15.45
N ALA A 40 0.16 13.00 14.25
CA ALA A 40 -1.13 13.43 13.71
C ALA A 40 -2.05 12.25 13.39
N ILE A 41 -1.49 11.18 12.82
CA ILE A 41 -2.26 9.95 12.53
C ILE A 41 -2.67 9.28 13.84
N GLY A 42 -1.76 9.19 14.81
CA GLY A 42 -2.06 8.67 16.14
C GLY A 42 -3.24 9.40 16.80
N ALA A 43 -3.25 10.72 16.74
CA ALA A 43 -4.33 11.53 17.33
C ALA A 43 -5.69 11.30 16.63
N ILE A 44 -5.70 11.11 15.29
CA ILE A 44 -6.93 10.77 14.56
C ILE A 44 -7.40 9.35 14.96
N GLN A 45 -6.48 8.40 15.06
CA GLN A 45 -6.78 7.03 15.48
C GLN A 45 -7.37 7.00 16.89
N ASP A 46 -6.74 7.69 17.83
CA ASP A 46 -7.19 7.77 19.22
C ASP A 46 -8.59 8.40 19.32
N GLU A 47 -8.86 9.43 18.50
CA GLU A 47 -10.18 10.03 18.49
C GLU A 47 -11.25 9.11 17.91
N ILE A 48 -10.95 8.42 16.81
CA ILE A 48 -11.88 7.44 16.22
C ILE A 48 -12.12 6.31 17.20
N ALA A 49 -11.08 5.74 17.80
CA ALA A 49 -11.20 4.66 18.80
C ALA A 49 -12.04 5.09 20.00
N ARG A 50 -11.87 6.32 20.46
CA ARG A 50 -12.63 6.86 21.59
C ARG A 50 -14.10 7.07 21.29
N LYS A 51 -14.44 7.53 20.06
CA LYS A 51 -15.82 7.84 19.65
C LYS A 51 -16.58 6.64 19.10
N PHE A 52 -15.87 5.73 18.46
CA PHE A 52 -16.42 4.58 17.73
C PHE A 52 -15.60 3.32 18.06
N PRO A 53 -15.67 2.81 19.31
CA PRO A 53 -14.86 1.66 19.72
C PRO A 53 -15.13 0.40 18.87
N GLU A 54 -16.31 0.27 18.26
CA GLU A 54 -16.65 -0.80 17.34
C GLU A 54 -15.82 -0.84 16.07
N VAL A 55 -15.22 0.28 15.67
CA VAL A 55 -14.36 0.35 14.47
C VAL A 55 -13.12 -0.51 14.64
N GLU A 56 -12.61 -0.66 15.84
CA GLU A 56 -11.42 -1.47 16.10
C GLU A 56 -11.64 -2.96 15.78
N ALA A 57 -12.85 -3.47 15.99
CA ALA A 57 -13.21 -4.84 15.70
C ALA A 57 -13.65 -5.08 14.23
N ASP A 58 -14.07 -4.02 13.51
CA ASP A 58 -14.58 -4.13 12.15
C ASP A 58 -13.50 -3.77 11.11
N THR A 59 -13.03 -4.79 10.38
CA THR A 59 -12.01 -4.63 9.34
C THR A 59 -12.46 -3.68 8.22
N THR A 60 -13.74 -3.71 7.83
CA THR A 60 -14.27 -2.83 6.78
C THR A 60 -14.27 -1.38 7.24
N ALA A 61 -14.70 -1.13 8.49
CA ALA A 61 -14.68 0.19 9.09
C ALA A 61 -13.26 0.76 9.19
N ARG A 62 -12.29 -0.06 9.64
CA ARG A 62 -10.87 0.35 9.70
C ARG A 62 -10.31 0.75 8.34
N GLN A 63 -10.55 -0.07 7.33
CA GLN A 63 -10.08 0.20 5.97
C GLN A 63 -10.77 1.42 5.36
N PHE A 64 -12.06 1.60 5.62
CA PHE A 64 -12.80 2.79 5.23
C PHE A 64 -12.20 4.06 5.84
N CYS A 65 -11.95 4.08 7.15
CA CYS A 65 -11.30 5.21 7.82
C CYS A 65 -9.94 5.51 7.22
N GLY A 66 -9.10 4.50 6.98
CA GLY A 66 -7.79 4.68 6.36
C GLY A 66 -7.87 5.29 4.96
N ALA A 67 -8.78 4.79 4.12
CA ALA A 67 -9.00 5.31 2.78
C ALA A 67 -9.49 6.76 2.79
N MET A 68 -10.45 7.08 3.66
CA MET A 68 -11.01 8.43 3.80
C MET A 68 -9.97 9.45 4.30
N VAL A 69 -9.21 9.10 5.34
CA VAL A 69 -8.14 9.98 5.85
C VAL A 69 -7.09 10.23 4.78
N ALA A 70 -6.63 9.18 4.09
CA ALA A 70 -5.68 9.32 3.00
C ALA A 70 -6.20 10.23 1.87
N ASP A 71 -7.47 10.10 1.51
CA ASP A 71 -8.10 10.93 0.49
C ASP A 71 -8.18 12.41 0.90
N VAL A 72 -8.68 12.69 2.10
CA VAL A 72 -8.78 14.06 2.61
C VAL A 72 -7.42 14.73 2.64
N MET A 73 -6.37 14.03 3.09
CA MET A 73 -5.03 14.59 3.17
C MET A 73 -4.42 14.85 1.79
N ARG A 74 -4.64 13.95 0.82
CA ARG A 74 -4.18 14.17 -0.56
C ARG A 74 -4.89 15.33 -1.24
N ARG A 75 -6.20 15.46 -1.06
CA ARG A 75 -6.97 16.62 -1.58
C ARG A 75 -6.46 17.95 -1.04
N ARG A 76 -5.82 17.94 0.13
CA ARG A 76 -5.19 19.10 0.75
C ARG A 76 -3.71 19.28 0.41
N GLY A 77 -3.19 18.52 -0.55
CA GLY A 77 -1.82 18.66 -1.05
C GLY A 77 -0.76 17.94 -0.23
N HIS A 78 -1.16 17.04 0.72
CA HIS A 78 -0.20 16.24 1.46
C HIS A 78 0.15 14.97 0.69
N ALA A 79 1.42 14.62 0.65
CA ALA A 79 1.84 13.30 0.20
C ALA A 79 1.51 12.26 1.28
N VAL A 80 0.84 11.19 0.86
CA VAL A 80 0.48 10.09 1.74
C VAL A 80 1.32 8.88 1.35
N VAL A 81 2.13 8.39 2.28
CA VAL A 81 2.95 7.19 2.13
C VAL A 81 2.35 6.13 3.03
N GLN A 82 2.22 4.91 2.53
CA GLN A 82 1.89 3.79 3.40
C GLN A 82 3.07 3.55 4.35
N ALA A 83 2.81 3.51 5.64
CA ALA A 83 3.75 3.04 6.62
C ALA A 83 3.08 1.96 7.46
N ARG A 84 3.78 0.86 7.62
CA ARG A 84 3.52 -0.09 8.69
C ARG A 84 4.41 0.25 9.87
N GLY A 85 4.04 -0.21 11.02
CA GLY A 85 4.82 -0.05 12.22
C GLY A 85 3.96 0.35 13.40
N ARG A 86 4.60 0.86 14.43
CA ARG A 86 3.94 1.23 15.71
C ARG A 86 2.82 2.26 15.59
N LEU A 87 2.64 2.82 14.40
CA LEU A 87 1.60 3.77 14.07
C LEU A 87 0.44 3.18 13.28
N GLY A 88 0.62 2.03 12.68
CA GLY A 88 -0.45 1.21 12.18
C GLY A 88 -1.15 0.55 13.35
N GLY A 89 -1.79 1.34 14.21
CA GLY A 89 -2.73 0.80 15.18
C GLY A 89 -3.80 -0.01 14.46
N ALA A 90 -4.54 -0.83 15.19
CA ALA A 90 -5.56 -1.70 14.63
C ALA A 90 -6.59 -0.98 13.73
N LEU A 91 -6.76 0.34 13.90
CA LEU A 91 -7.70 1.16 13.13
C LEU A 91 -7.26 1.42 11.69
N PHE A 92 -5.95 1.51 11.42
CA PHE A 92 -5.42 1.76 10.09
C PHE A 92 -4.43 0.67 9.73
N SER A 93 -4.92 -0.45 9.24
CA SER A 93 -4.09 -1.53 8.71
C SER A 93 -3.28 -1.11 7.47
N TYR A 94 -3.61 0.04 6.90
CA TYR A 94 -2.79 0.78 5.95
C TYR A 94 -2.41 2.09 6.62
N GLY A 95 -1.40 2.06 7.49
CA GLY A 95 -0.87 3.27 8.09
C GLY A 95 -0.40 4.22 6.98
N ALA A 96 -0.92 5.44 6.96
CA ALA A 96 -0.44 6.46 6.05
C ALA A 96 0.48 7.39 6.83
N VAL A 97 1.75 7.43 6.47
CA VAL A 97 2.70 8.45 6.96
C VAL A 97 2.67 9.62 6.01
N PHE A 98 2.49 10.81 6.57
CA PHE A 98 2.58 12.04 5.81
C PHE A 98 4.05 12.46 5.78
N SER A 99 4.65 12.44 4.60
CA SER A 99 5.92 13.11 4.37
C SER A 99 5.68 14.42 3.62
N ALA A 100 6.31 15.50 4.06
CA ALA A 100 6.47 16.67 3.22
C ALA A 100 7.47 16.27 2.12
N TYR A 101 6.98 15.91 0.95
CA TYR A 101 7.84 15.69 -0.21
C TYR A 101 8.27 17.05 -0.76
N PRO A 102 9.54 17.40 -0.63
CA PRO A 102 10.02 18.61 -1.29
C PRO A 102 10.03 18.49 -2.82
N GLN A 103 10.10 17.28 -3.36
CA GLN A 103 10.03 17.06 -4.80
C GLN A 103 9.42 15.67 -5.10
N ARG A 104 8.44 15.63 -5.99
CA ARG A 104 7.91 14.41 -6.58
C ARG A 104 8.98 13.83 -7.52
N LEU A 105 9.33 12.56 -7.36
CA LEU A 105 10.18 11.88 -8.35
C LEU A 105 9.57 12.02 -9.74
N PRO A 106 10.35 12.32 -10.80
CA PRO A 106 9.89 12.21 -12.18
C PRO A 106 9.27 10.83 -12.42
N PHE A 107 8.22 10.76 -13.24
CA PHE A 107 7.51 9.49 -13.46
C PHE A 107 8.42 8.40 -14.04
N ALA A 108 9.34 8.76 -14.92
CA ALA A 108 10.33 7.84 -15.47
C ALA A 108 11.21 7.22 -14.38
N ASP A 109 11.58 8.00 -13.35
CA ASP A 109 12.38 7.51 -12.23
C ASP A 109 11.56 6.56 -11.32
N VAL A 110 10.25 6.81 -11.16
CA VAL A 110 9.35 5.89 -10.48
C VAL A 110 9.32 4.53 -11.18
N VAL A 111 9.20 4.51 -12.50
CA VAL A 111 9.23 3.28 -13.31
C VAL A 111 10.59 2.59 -13.23
N ALA A 112 11.69 3.35 -13.25
CA ALA A 112 13.04 2.82 -13.11
C ALA A 112 13.27 2.18 -11.73
N GLU A 113 12.76 2.80 -10.65
CA GLU A 113 12.80 2.21 -9.30
C GLU A 113 12.00 0.91 -9.22
N LEU A 114 10.76 0.89 -9.76
CA LEU A 114 9.95 -0.33 -9.83
C LEU A 114 10.66 -1.47 -10.55
N ALA A 115 11.38 -1.17 -11.64
CA ALA A 115 12.11 -2.17 -12.42
C ALA A 115 13.30 -2.80 -11.66
N ARG A 116 13.82 -2.16 -10.60
CA ARG A 116 14.92 -2.67 -9.77
C ARG A 116 14.47 -3.66 -8.69
N LEU A 117 13.19 -3.62 -8.30
CA LEU A 117 12.68 -4.37 -7.16
C LEU A 117 12.77 -5.90 -7.31
N PRO A 118 12.55 -6.51 -8.50
CA PRO A 118 12.74 -7.96 -8.64
C PRO A 118 14.16 -8.43 -8.33
N ALA A 119 15.17 -7.65 -8.67
CA ALA A 119 16.56 -7.99 -8.33
C ALA A 119 16.80 -7.92 -6.82
N ARG A 120 16.19 -6.95 -6.12
CA ARG A 120 16.26 -6.87 -4.66
C ARG A 120 15.55 -8.06 -4.00
N LEU A 121 14.34 -8.42 -4.44
CA LEU A 121 13.65 -9.60 -3.91
C LEU A 121 14.44 -10.88 -4.16
N ALA A 122 15.05 -11.03 -5.34
CA ALA A 122 15.91 -12.17 -5.64
C ALA A 122 17.15 -12.22 -4.71
N ALA A 123 17.70 -11.07 -4.32
CA ALA A 123 18.78 -11.01 -3.35
C ALA A 123 18.35 -11.50 -1.96
N TYR A 124 17.15 -11.12 -1.48
CA TYR A 124 16.59 -11.69 -0.24
C TYR A 124 16.41 -13.20 -0.36
N ALA A 125 15.85 -13.68 -1.49
CA ALA A 125 15.63 -15.09 -1.72
C ALA A 125 16.93 -15.93 -1.74
N ALA A 126 18.02 -15.35 -2.23
CA ALA A 126 19.34 -15.99 -2.21
C ALA A 126 20.02 -15.90 -0.83
N HIS A 127 19.70 -14.90 -0.02
CA HIS A 127 20.33 -14.65 1.27
C HIS A 127 19.71 -15.46 2.41
N VAL A 128 18.38 -15.63 2.39
CA VAL A 128 17.66 -16.37 3.44
C VAL A 128 17.78 -17.88 3.20
N PRO A 129 18.26 -18.66 4.18
CA PRO A 129 18.28 -20.12 4.07
C PRO A 129 16.89 -20.69 3.79
N ALA A 130 16.78 -21.69 2.92
CA ALA A 130 15.51 -22.28 2.52
C ALA A 130 14.64 -22.75 3.72
N ALA A 131 15.28 -23.26 4.77
CA ALA A 131 14.58 -23.69 6.00
C ALA A 131 13.91 -22.55 6.76
N LEU A 132 14.30 -21.29 6.50
CA LEU A 132 13.74 -20.09 7.14
C LEU A 132 12.80 -19.31 6.22
N ALA A 133 12.71 -19.67 4.95
CA ALA A 133 11.94 -18.90 3.97
C ALA A 133 10.42 -18.83 4.27
N THR A 134 9.87 -19.80 4.97
CA THR A 134 8.47 -19.85 5.41
C THR A 134 8.26 -19.37 6.84
N ARG A 135 9.34 -19.03 7.56
CA ARG A 135 9.25 -18.53 8.93
C ARG A 135 8.71 -17.10 8.92
N ARG A 136 7.58 -16.89 9.60
CA ARG A 136 6.99 -15.57 9.81
C ARG A 136 7.71 -14.83 10.95
N PRO A 137 7.75 -13.50 10.92
CA PRO A 137 8.15 -12.71 12.07
C PRO A 137 7.15 -12.87 13.23
N ALA A 138 7.54 -12.40 14.42
CA ALA A 138 6.61 -12.33 15.54
C ALA A 138 5.44 -11.39 15.20
N GLY A 139 4.20 -11.85 15.42
CA GLY A 139 2.99 -11.07 15.12
C GLY A 139 2.34 -11.44 13.78
N THR A 140 1.92 -10.44 12.99
CA THR A 140 1.07 -10.63 11.79
C THR A 140 1.82 -10.42 10.46
N GLY A 141 3.15 -10.33 10.48
CA GLY A 141 3.97 -10.11 9.29
C GLY A 141 4.03 -11.32 8.36
N PHE A 142 4.46 -11.07 7.13
CA PHE A 142 4.69 -12.10 6.12
C PHE A 142 6.08 -12.73 6.26
N SER A 143 6.17 -14.03 5.95
CA SER A 143 7.44 -14.71 5.66
C SER A 143 7.99 -14.27 4.30
N LEU A 144 9.24 -14.63 3.99
CA LEU A 144 9.82 -14.33 2.68
C LEU A 144 9.01 -14.90 1.51
N VAL A 145 8.51 -16.14 1.63
CA VAL A 145 7.68 -16.76 0.60
C VAL A 145 6.38 -15.96 0.40
N GLU A 146 5.76 -15.55 1.49
CA GLU A 146 4.53 -14.76 1.42
C GLU A 146 4.75 -13.39 0.82
N HIS A 147 5.86 -12.71 1.13
CA HIS A 147 6.24 -11.46 0.47
C HIS A 147 6.41 -11.65 -1.04
N ALA A 148 7.12 -12.69 -1.46
CA ALA A 148 7.34 -12.96 -2.88
C ALA A 148 6.03 -13.24 -3.63
N CYS A 149 5.14 -14.04 -3.06
CA CYS A 149 3.83 -14.34 -3.62
C CYS A 149 2.93 -13.09 -3.64
N HIS A 150 2.96 -12.30 -2.57
CA HIS A 150 2.17 -11.09 -2.45
C HIS A 150 2.58 -10.05 -3.50
N LEU A 151 3.87 -9.75 -3.63
CA LEU A 151 4.37 -8.80 -4.62
C LEU A 151 4.03 -9.25 -6.06
N ARG A 152 4.18 -10.56 -6.37
CA ARG A 152 3.75 -11.13 -7.65
C ARG A 152 2.27 -10.91 -7.94
N ASP A 153 1.43 -11.19 -6.96
CA ASP A 153 -0.03 -11.15 -7.15
C ASP A 153 -0.54 -9.71 -7.21
N LEU A 154 0.08 -8.81 -6.45
CA LEU A 154 -0.24 -7.39 -6.51
C LEU A 154 0.17 -6.76 -7.85
N ASP A 155 1.24 -7.22 -8.50
CA ASP A 155 1.57 -6.78 -9.86
C ASP A 155 0.43 -7.07 -10.85
N ALA A 156 -0.16 -8.26 -10.77
CA ALA A 156 -1.31 -8.59 -11.61
C ALA A 156 -2.52 -7.70 -11.30
N VAL A 157 -2.77 -7.39 -10.03
CA VAL A 157 -3.83 -6.48 -9.61
C VAL A 157 -3.58 -5.06 -10.14
N PHE A 158 -2.35 -4.54 -9.99
CA PHE A 158 -2.01 -3.20 -10.48
C PHE A 158 -2.03 -3.11 -12.01
N ALA A 159 -1.57 -4.15 -12.71
CA ALA A 159 -1.67 -4.23 -14.17
C ALA A 159 -3.14 -4.13 -14.63
N ALA A 160 -4.04 -4.89 -14.00
CA ALA A 160 -5.47 -4.82 -14.30
C ALA A 160 -6.08 -3.45 -13.99
N ARG A 161 -5.67 -2.81 -12.88
CA ARG A 161 -6.11 -1.44 -12.51
C ARG A 161 -5.63 -0.40 -13.52
N ILE A 162 -4.37 -0.47 -13.93
CA ILE A 162 -3.79 0.42 -14.95
C ILE A 162 -4.57 0.27 -16.25
N ASP A 163 -4.84 -0.96 -16.68
CA ASP A 163 -5.58 -1.20 -17.92
C ASP A 163 -7.03 -0.68 -17.82
N ALA A 164 -7.71 -0.93 -16.70
CA ALA A 164 -9.05 -0.41 -16.46
C ALA A 164 -9.11 1.12 -16.55
N VAL A 165 -8.19 1.83 -15.89
CA VAL A 165 -8.17 3.31 -15.91
C VAL A 165 -7.76 3.83 -17.29
N ARG A 166 -6.91 3.12 -18.01
CA ARG A 166 -6.50 3.48 -19.37
C ARG A 166 -7.64 3.37 -20.38
N THR A 167 -8.53 2.38 -20.22
CA THR A 167 -9.53 2.01 -21.23
C THR A 167 -10.95 2.45 -20.90
N ALA A 168 -11.33 2.53 -19.63
CA ALA A 168 -12.68 2.89 -19.20
C ALA A 168 -12.76 4.33 -18.67
N GLU A 169 -13.97 4.88 -18.61
CA GLU A 169 -14.23 6.18 -18.01
C GLU A 169 -14.50 6.00 -16.51
N LEU A 170 -13.63 6.57 -15.68
CA LEU A 170 -13.69 6.59 -14.22
C LEU A 170 -14.05 5.22 -13.59
N PRO A 171 -13.33 4.13 -13.92
CA PRO A 171 -13.62 2.81 -13.37
C PRO A 171 -13.42 2.77 -11.86
N VAL A 172 -14.18 1.91 -11.18
CA VAL A 172 -13.93 1.63 -9.76
C VAL A 172 -12.69 0.73 -9.63
N ILE A 173 -11.77 1.16 -8.78
CA ILE A 173 -10.54 0.46 -8.43
C ILE A 173 -10.70 -0.03 -6.99
N GLU A 174 -10.91 -1.32 -6.79
CA GLU A 174 -11.09 -1.89 -5.46
C GLU A 174 -9.76 -2.16 -4.77
N SER A 175 -9.72 -1.92 -3.44
CA SER A 175 -8.63 -2.37 -2.59
C SER A 175 -8.64 -3.89 -2.44
N VAL A 176 -7.46 -4.47 -2.32
CA VAL A 176 -7.28 -5.90 -2.07
C VAL A 176 -6.81 -6.08 -0.63
N ASP A 177 -7.43 -7.00 0.08
CA ASP A 177 -6.95 -7.48 1.37
C ASP A 177 -5.83 -8.51 1.12
N GLY A 178 -4.58 -8.08 1.31
CA GLY A 178 -3.41 -8.91 1.07
C GLY A 178 -3.34 -10.13 1.99
N THR A 179 -3.83 -10.01 3.23
CA THR A 179 -3.84 -11.13 4.19
C THR A 179 -4.87 -12.18 3.79
N ALA A 180 -6.07 -11.73 3.40
CA ALA A 180 -7.10 -12.65 2.89
C ALA A 180 -6.65 -13.33 1.61
N LEU A 181 -5.98 -12.60 0.70
CA LEU A 181 -5.44 -13.15 -0.54
C LEU A 181 -4.34 -14.20 -0.26
N ALA A 182 -3.45 -13.93 0.70
CA ALA A 182 -2.39 -14.86 1.10
C ALA A 182 -2.97 -16.17 1.65
N ALA A 183 -4.00 -16.08 2.49
CA ALA A 183 -4.69 -17.25 3.02
C ALA A 183 -5.44 -18.03 1.92
N GLN A 184 -6.16 -17.32 1.04
CA GLN A 184 -6.91 -17.94 -0.05
C GLN A 184 -6.02 -18.70 -1.04
N ARG A 185 -4.82 -18.19 -1.29
CA ARG A 185 -3.87 -18.74 -2.27
C ARG A 185 -2.80 -19.62 -1.65
N ASP A 186 -2.86 -19.86 -0.35
CA ASP A 186 -1.89 -20.67 0.41
C ASP A 186 -0.44 -20.30 0.05
N TYR A 187 -0.06 -19.06 0.30
CA TYR A 187 1.27 -18.56 -0.07
C TYR A 187 2.41 -19.36 0.56
N LEU A 188 2.21 -19.85 1.80
CA LEU A 188 3.25 -20.63 2.49
C LEU A 188 3.59 -21.95 1.80
N ALA A 189 2.66 -22.54 1.06
CA ALA A 189 2.88 -23.77 0.33
C ALA A 189 3.50 -23.56 -1.06
N GLN A 190 3.71 -22.31 -1.49
CA GLN A 190 4.21 -22.03 -2.84
C GLN A 190 5.74 -22.05 -2.90
N PRO A 191 6.33 -22.53 -4.01
CA PRO A 191 7.78 -22.47 -4.21
C PRO A 191 8.30 -21.04 -4.35
N LEU A 192 9.26 -20.66 -3.51
CA LEU A 192 9.84 -19.31 -3.49
C LEU A 192 10.45 -18.90 -4.82
N ASP A 193 11.22 -19.79 -5.43
CA ASP A 193 11.90 -19.57 -6.71
C ASP A 193 10.92 -19.27 -7.84
N LEU A 194 9.81 -20.01 -7.90
CA LEU A 194 8.74 -19.78 -8.87
C LEU A 194 8.03 -18.44 -8.62
N ALA A 195 7.77 -18.09 -7.36
CA ALA A 195 7.16 -16.82 -7.01
C ALA A 195 8.05 -15.62 -7.41
N VAL A 196 9.35 -15.70 -7.12
CA VAL A 196 10.34 -14.67 -7.49
C VAL A 196 10.49 -14.54 -9.01
N ALA A 197 10.54 -15.68 -9.74
CA ALA A 197 10.62 -15.68 -11.19
C ALA A 197 9.37 -15.07 -11.85
N ALA A 198 8.19 -15.43 -11.34
CA ALA A 198 6.91 -14.90 -11.82
C ALA A 198 6.78 -13.40 -11.53
N PHE A 199 7.19 -12.94 -10.32
CA PHE A 199 7.24 -11.51 -9.99
C PHE A 199 8.14 -10.74 -10.96
N ARG A 200 9.33 -11.24 -11.25
CA ARG A 200 10.25 -10.61 -12.21
C ARG A 200 9.61 -10.44 -13.59
N THR A 201 8.92 -11.49 -14.07
CA THR A 201 8.28 -11.45 -15.38
C THR A 201 7.10 -10.48 -15.40
N GLY A 202 6.23 -10.54 -14.38
CA GLY A 202 5.07 -9.64 -14.24
C GLY A 202 5.49 -8.18 -14.14
N ARG A 203 6.50 -7.90 -13.29
CA ARG A 203 7.02 -6.55 -13.10
C ARG A 203 7.62 -5.98 -14.39
N ALA A 204 8.36 -6.76 -15.16
CA ALA A 204 8.89 -6.30 -16.44
C ALA A 204 7.78 -5.89 -17.40
N ALA A 205 6.71 -6.67 -17.49
CA ALA A 205 5.54 -6.33 -18.32
C ALA A 205 4.80 -5.08 -17.80
N LEU A 206 4.61 -4.97 -16.49
CA LEU A 206 3.98 -3.79 -15.86
C LEU A 206 4.80 -2.52 -16.11
N CYS A 207 6.11 -2.57 -15.91
CA CYS A 207 7.00 -1.44 -16.15
C CYS A 207 7.01 -1.03 -17.64
N ALA A 208 6.97 -1.98 -18.57
CA ALA A 208 6.86 -1.69 -19.99
C ALA A 208 5.55 -0.95 -20.32
N THR A 209 4.43 -1.40 -19.73
CA THR A 209 3.14 -0.73 -19.86
C THR A 209 3.17 0.68 -19.27
N ALA A 210 3.72 0.83 -18.06
CA ALA A 210 3.80 2.13 -17.39
C ALA A 210 4.70 3.11 -18.15
N ALA A 211 5.85 2.65 -18.67
CA ALA A 211 6.77 3.48 -19.44
C ALA A 211 6.18 3.99 -20.76
N ALA A 212 5.20 3.28 -21.33
CA ALA A 212 4.52 3.65 -22.55
C ALA A 212 3.34 4.63 -22.35
N LEU A 213 3.03 5.01 -21.09
CA LEU A 213 1.91 5.91 -20.80
C LEU A 213 2.27 7.36 -21.19
N GLU A 214 1.43 7.93 -22.04
CA GLU A 214 1.52 9.34 -22.43
C GLU A 214 1.02 10.28 -21.31
N PRO A 215 1.45 11.54 -21.24
CA PRO A 215 1.02 12.50 -20.23
C PRO A 215 -0.50 12.61 -20.07
N ALA A 216 -1.24 12.57 -21.18
CA ALA A 216 -2.70 12.60 -21.15
C ALA A 216 -3.31 11.34 -20.50
N GLN A 217 -2.67 10.18 -20.67
CA GLN A 217 -3.10 8.94 -20.04
C GLN A 217 -2.76 8.94 -18.55
N LEU A 218 -1.61 9.47 -18.15
CA LEU A 218 -1.22 9.62 -16.76
C LEU A 218 -2.23 10.45 -15.94
N ALA A 219 -2.89 11.41 -16.57
CA ALA A 219 -3.93 12.22 -15.94
C ALA A 219 -5.31 11.54 -15.86
N ARG A 220 -5.53 10.41 -16.56
CA ARG A 220 -6.79 9.66 -16.45
C ARG A 220 -6.98 9.12 -15.05
N CYS A 221 -8.22 9.09 -14.57
CA CYS A 221 -8.53 8.69 -13.21
C CYS A 221 -9.42 7.45 -13.15
N GLY A 222 -9.24 6.64 -12.11
CA GLY A 222 -10.23 5.71 -11.57
C GLY A 222 -10.77 6.22 -10.24
N LEU A 223 -11.77 5.54 -9.72
CA LEU A 223 -12.41 5.83 -8.44
C LEU A 223 -12.02 4.76 -7.41
N ARG A 224 -11.00 5.05 -6.60
CA ARG A 224 -10.50 4.13 -5.58
C ARG A 224 -11.58 3.86 -4.54
N ASP A 225 -12.00 2.61 -4.43
CA ASP A 225 -13.01 2.10 -3.50
C ASP A 225 -14.35 2.88 -3.51
N GLY A 226 -14.66 3.55 -4.64
CA GLY A 226 -15.84 4.40 -4.76
C GLY A 226 -15.71 5.75 -4.02
N ILE A 227 -14.55 6.05 -3.42
CA ILE A 227 -14.35 7.23 -2.57
C ILE A 227 -13.50 8.29 -3.25
N ARG A 228 -12.33 7.89 -3.77
CA ARG A 228 -11.28 8.83 -4.18
C ARG A 228 -10.94 8.73 -5.65
N ARG A 229 -10.94 9.89 -6.34
CA ARG A 229 -10.31 9.97 -7.66
C ARG A 229 -8.80 9.77 -7.52
N MET A 230 -8.27 8.85 -8.31
CA MET A 230 -6.87 8.50 -8.34
C MET A 230 -6.41 8.44 -9.80
N SER A 231 -5.41 9.23 -10.15
CA SER A 231 -4.84 9.23 -11.49
C SER A 231 -3.95 8.00 -11.72
N LEU A 232 -3.65 7.69 -13.00
CA LEU A 232 -2.68 6.65 -13.33
C LEU A 232 -1.28 6.96 -12.78
N ASP A 233 -0.86 8.24 -12.79
CA ASP A 233 0.39 8.66 -12.17
C ASP A 233 0.41 8.31 -10.66
N GLU A 234 -0.68 8.59 -9.95
CA GLU A 234 -0.79 8.25 -8.52
C GLU A 234 -0.83 6.75 -8.28
N LEU A 235 -1.52 5.99 -9.15
CA LEU A 235 -1.64 4.54 -9.03
C LEU A 235 -0.26 3.85 -9.14
N VAL A 236 0.57 4.27 -10.12
CA VAL A 236 1.92 3.70 -10.28
C VAL A 236 2.84 4.09 -9.12
N ARG A 237 2.70 5.30 -8.58
CA ARG A 237 3.45 5.73 -7.38
C ARG A 237 3.02 4.97 -6.13
N GLU A 238 1.71 4.68 -5.99
CA GLU A 238 1.21 3.84 -4.90
C GLU A 238 1.85 2.44 -4.93
N LEU A 239 2.03 1.86 -6.12
CA LEU A 239 2.73 0.59 -6.25
C LEU A 239 4.18 0.68 -5.75
N LEU A 240 4.91 1.75 -6.11
CA LEU A 240 6.28 1.93 -5.62
C LEU A 240 6.33 2.09 -4.10
N ASP A 241 5.43 2.87 -3.52
CA ASP A 241 5.36 3.06 -2.07
C ASP A 241 4.99 1.76 -1.34
N HIS A 242 4.08 0.97 -1.91
CA HIS A 242 3.73 -0.36 -1.43
C HIS A 242 4.94 -1.30 -1.40
N ASP A 243 5.68 -1.36 -2.50
CA ASP A 243 6.84 -2.23 -2.62
C ASP A 243 7.97 -1.84 -1.67
N ARG A 244 8.20 -0.53 -1.50
CA ARG A 244 9.19 -0.02 -0.53
C ARG A 244 8.84 -0.42 0.90
N THR A 245 7.54 -0.44 1.24
CA THR A 245 7.07 -0.93 2.54
C THR A 245 7.45 -2.40 2.72
N HIS A 246 7.21 -3.25 1.73
CA HIS A 246 7.58 -4.67 1.80
C HIS A 246 9.08 -4.91 1.85
N LEU A 247 9.89 -4.05 1.23
CA LEU A 247 11.35 -4.14 1.38
C LEU A 247 11.81 -3.81 2.81
N LEU A 248 11.19 -2.81 3.46
CA LEU A 248 11.46 -2.51 4.87
C LEU A 248 11.05 -3.67 5.77
N GLU A 249 9.90 -4.29 5.51
CA GLU A 249 9.45 -5.47 6.25
C GLU A 249 10.38 -6.67 6.06
N LEU A 250 10.97 -6.82 4.88
CA LEU A 250 11.99 -7.86 4.63
C LEU A 250 13.31 -7.56 5.36
N ASP A 251 13.72 -6.30 5.47
CA ASP A 251 14.88 -5.93 6.29
C ASP A 251 14.62 -6.23 7.79
N GLU A 252 13.41 -5.94 8.28
CA GLU A 252 12.96 -6.30 9.65
C GLU A 252 12.94 -7.82 9.84
N LEU A 253 12.44 -8.57 8.86
CA LEU A 253 12.43 -10.04 8.88
C LEU A 253 13.85 -10.61 8.98
N LEU A 254 14.83 -10.08 8.23
CA LEU A 254 16.23 -10.52 8.37
C LEU A 254 16.73 -10.34 9.81
N ALA A 255 16.45 -9.20 10.43
CA ALA A 255 16.86 -8.93 11.80
C ALA A 255 16.21 -9.92 12.80
N GLU A 256 14.92 -10.23 12.64
CA GLU A 256 14.21 -11.21 13.48
C GLU A 256 14.68 -12.66 13.27
N LEU A 257 15.19 -12.96 12.08
CA LEU A 257 15.79 -14.25 11.74
C LEU A 257 17.26 -14.34 12.18
N GLU A 258 17.80 -13.29 12.80
CA GLU A 258 19.20 -13.15 13.20
C GLU A 258 20.17 -13.29 12.01
N LEU A 259 19.74 -12.87 10.82
CA LEU A 259 20.53 -12.86 9.60
C LEU A 259 21.18 -11.47 9.39
N PRO A 260 22.37 -11.41 8.80
CA PRO A 260 22.98 -10.12 8.49
C PRO A 260 22.13 -9.36 7.45
N PRO A 261 22.15 -8.01 7.48
CA PRO A 261 21.46 -7.21 6.48
C PRO A 261 22.05 -7.46 5.09
N LEU A 262 21.22 -7.30 4.06
CA LEU A 262 21.72 -7.34 2.68
C LEU A 262 22.77 -6.23 2.46
N PRO A 263 23.80 -6.48 1.67
CA PRO A 263 24.72 -5.43 1.24
C PRO A 263 23.96 -4.27 0.58
N SER A 264 24.30 -3.03 0.97
CA SER A 264 23.71 -1.85 0.34
C SER A 264 23.97 -1.86 -1.16
N ALA A 265 22.93 -1.67 -1.98
CA ALA A 265 23.04 -1.65 -3.45
C ALA A 265 23.92 -0.49 -4.00
N HIS A 266 24.54 0.30 -3.14
CA HIS A 266 25.40 1.43 -3.50
C HIS A 266 26.91 1.14 -3.35
N ALA A 267 27.29 -0.13 -3.14
CA ALA A 267 28.69 -0.53 -2.98
C ALA A 267 29.31 -1.18 -4.24
N ALA A 268 28.75 -0.93 -5.42
CA ALA A 268 29.33 -1.38 -6.69
C ALA A 268 29.27 -0.27 -7.74
#